data_f48f92ea6c6b8b7486e87238873d2212
#
_entry.id   f48f92ea6c6b8b7486e87238873d2212
#
_cell.length_a   1.000
_cell.length_b   1.000
_cell.length_c   1.000
_cell.angle_alpha   90.00
_cell.angle_beta   90.00
_cell.angle_gamma   90.00
#
_symmetry.space_group_name_H-M   'P 1'
#
loop_
_entity.id
_entity.type
_entity.pdbx_description
1 polymer ?
#
loop_
_entity_poly.entity_id
_entity_poly.type
_entity_poly.pdbx_seq_one_letter_code
_entity_poly.pdbx_strand_id
1 'polypeptide(L)'
;MFFACDDFLDVKPSKSTSVVIETGEHVNALLNYYDVYYLENSPWLINASDDYKCSTDWYDITGSSNCAGYSNEALCYALWNKELIPSLTDKTWTAEYQKIFYANTILEKADKVSGLTDEERVQIKREARFIRAYSMWYLAQIYCLPYVDGNGDKQGIVLKTSTHFDESVKRASLKETYEFIEADLNEALKIETPLKKIGSTNKYNSIRANKAAVNGFAARYYLYLNDYENALKYADIALQSHDELVDYNTEMSYMASCPTVTINGNTEIIEVPYTYEGGAGKINDYMLEWKELTYFRMASDDNWWYMPSDELLALYDQEYDLRYKYHIVENFSFVNNVTTALPSYAFFWKDRIPSGPTTAEMLLIKAECQARLGKASDAMTTVNRLRAARMDKSAPADVINLAASSQEDAVKKVLEERRREMPFARRFMDIRRLNSNECSYDDPGDITKTFYDYSLVNINVSSKKTYTLKKNSTLYACPLPETEFIASDYVIDQNIY
;
A
#
# COMPACT_ATOMS: atom_id res chain seq x y z
N MET A 1 61.45 -11.95 8.81
CA MET A 1 60.83 -11.94 7.47
C MET A 1 59.51 -12.69 7.61
N PHE A 2 58.41 -11.96 7.83
CA PHE A 2 57.08 -12.57 7.87
C PHE A 2 56.48 -12.41 6.48
N PHE A 3 56.27 -13.49 5.77
CA PHE A 3 55.41 -13.52 4.60
C PHE A 3 53.96 -13.57 5.11
N ALA A 4 53.24 -12.49 4.95
CA ALA A 4 51.79 -12.45 5.13
C ALA A 4 51.17 -13.19 3.93
N CYS A 5 50.36 -14.21 4.20
CA CYS A 5 49.55 -14.88 3.21
C CYS A 5 48.41 -13.96 2.81
N ASP A 6 48.57 -13.24 1.71
CA ASP A 6 47.50 -12.47 1.06
C ASP A 6 46.43 -13.37 0.40
N ASP A 7 46.73 -14.66 0.19
CA ASP A 7 45.83 -15.61 -0.44
C ASP A 7 44.65 -16.09 0.41
N PHE A 8 44.59 -15.75 1.72
CA PHE A 8 43.52 -16.22 2.59
C PHE A 8 42.27 -15.33 2.51
N LEU A 9 42.40 -14.10 2.01
CA LEU A 9 41.30 -13.16 1.86
C LEU A 9 40.57 -13.24 0.49
N ASP A 10 41.12 -13.99 -0.45
CA ASP A 10 40.56 -14.17 -1.80
C ASP A 10 39.71 -15.46 -1.95
N VAL A 11 39.37 -16.13 -0.86
CA VAL A 11 38.46 -17.27 -0.92
C VAL A 11 37.05 -16.76 -1.23
N LYS A 12 36.66 -16.92 -2.49
CA LYS A 12 35.24 -16.71 -2.89
C LYS A 12 34.35 -17.52 -1.94
N PRO A 13 33.29 -16.93 -1.37
CA PRO A 13 32.34 -17.66 -0.52
C PRO A 13 31.91 -18.95 -1.21
N SER A 14 31.75 -20.04 -0.44
CA SER A 14 31.38 -21.33 -1.03
C SER A 14 30.08 -21.17 -1.84
N LYS A 15 30.02 -21.83 -3.00
CA LYS A 15 28.89 -21.77 -3.95
C LYS A 15 27.50 -22.10 -3.38
N SER A 16 27.43 -22.48 -2.11
CA SER A 16 26.19 -22.88 -1.43
C SER A 16 25.47 -21.74 -0.71
N THR A 17 26.07 -20.53 -0.56
CA THR A 17 25.50 -19.49 0.30
C THR A 17 25.57 -18.05 -0.24
N SER A 18 26.28 -17.78 -1.35
CA SER A 18 26.27 -16.44 -1.96
C SER A 18 26.38 -16.50 -3.48
N VAL A 19 25.43 -15.90 -4.17
CA VAL A 19 25.49 -15.70 -5.61
C VAL A 19 26.38 -14.48 -5.87
N VAL A 20 27.54 -14.69 -6.50
CA VAL A 20 28.40 -13.58 -6.93
C VAL A 20 27.75 -12.93 -8.16
N ILE A 21 27.49 -11.63 -8.10
CA ILE A 21 26.88 -10.85 -9.18
C ILE A 21 27.96 -10.43 -10.18
N GLU A 22 28.08 -11.16 -11.29
CA GLU A 22 29.14 -10.97 -12.30
C GLU A 22 28.59 -10.66 -13.69
N THR A 23 27.30 -10.91 -13.94
CA THR A 23 26.69 -10.73 -15.26
C THR A 23 25.45 -9.88 -15.22
N GLY A 24 25.04 -9.30 -16.36
CA GLY A 24 23.78 -8.59 -16.51
C GLY A 24 22.56 -9.46 -16.23
N GLU A 25 22.64 -10.77 -16.46
CA GLU A 25 21.57 -11.72 -16.10
C GLU A 25 21.37 -11.76 -14.59
N HIS A 26 22.44 -11.78 -13.80
CA HIS A 26 22.35 -11.75 -12.34
C HIS A 26 21.70 -10.46 -11.83
N VAL A 27 22.03 -9.31 -12.43
CA VAL A 27 21.43 -8.02 -12.08
C VAL A 27 19.95 -7.99 -12.47
N ASN A 28 19.61 -8.50 -13.67
CA ASN A 28 18.21 -8.62 -14.10
C ASN A 28 17.42 -9.60 -13.22
N ALA A 29 18.04 -10.69 -12.75
CA ALA A 29 17.41 -11.61 -11.81
C ALA A 29 17.04 -10.91 -10.48
N LEU A 30 17.91 -10.01 -9.98
CA LEU A 30 17.57 -9.19 -8.81
C LEU A 30 16.37 -8.27 -9.09
N LEU A 31 16.31 -7.60 -10.24
CA LEU A 31 15.15 -6.75 -10.60
C LEU A 31 13.86 -7.56 -10.78
N ASN A 32 13.96 -8.81 -11.19
CA ASN A 32 12.83 -9.72 -11.36
C ASN A 32 12.46 -10.48 -10.08
N TYR A 33 13.16 -10.24 -8.97
CA TYR A 33 12.90 -10.92 -7.71
C TYR A 33 11.65 -10.35 -7.03
N TYR A 34 10.50 -10.56 -7.69
CA TYR A 34 9.22 -9.96 -7.29
C TYR A 34 8.79 -10.37 -5.88
N ASP A 35 9.12 -11.57 -5.40
CA ASP A 35 8.78 -12.04 -4.05
C ASP A 35 9.32 -11.13 -2.94
N VAL A 36 10.43 -10.43 -3.19
CA VAL A 36 10.94 -9.41 -2.26
C VAL A 36 10.18 -8.09 -2.41
N TYR A 37 9.87 -7.70 -3.65
CA TYR A 37 9.38 -6.34 -3.90
C TYR A 37 7.88 -6.18 -3.75
N TYR A 38 7.07 -7.23 -4.03
CA TYR A 38 5.63 -7.05 -4.20
C TYR A 38 4.89 -6.75 -2.90
N LEU A 39 5.36 -7.26 -1.77
CA LEU A 39 4.64 -7.16 -0.51
C LEU A 39 4.95 -5.85 0.23
N GLU A 40 3.91 -5.11 0.53
CA GLU A 40 3.89 -3.97 1.43
C GLU A 40 3.25 -4.40 2.75
N ASN A 41 4.04 -5.03 3.64
CA ASN A 41 3.56 -5.32 4.99
C ASN A 41 3.39 -4.00 5.73
N SER A 42 2.17 -3.65 6.09
CA SER A 42 1.93 -2.49 6.92
C SER A 42 0.63 -2.61 7.70
N PRO A 43 0.64 -3.38 8.76
CA PRO A 43 -0.50 -3.43 9.68
C PRO A 43 -0.84 -2.05 10.25
N TRP A 44 0.15 -1.15 10.42
CA TRP A 44 -0.10 0.23 10.81
C TRP A 44 -1.05 0.96 9.85
N LEU A 45 -0.76 0.98 8.56
CA LEU A 45 -1.58 1.73 7.58
C LEU A 45 -3.00 1.16 7.45
N ILE A 46 -3.15 -0.14 7.61
CA ILE A 46 -4.43 -0.83 7.50
C ILE A 46 -5.23 -0.67 8.79
N ASN A 47 -4.66 -1.08 9.93
CA ASN A 47 -5.41 -1.22 11.18
C ASN A 47 -5.61 0.11 11.91
N ALA A 48 -4.71 1.09 11.75
CA ALA A 48 -4.84 2.42 12.33
C ALA A 48 -5.91 3.29 11.64
N SER A 49 -6.38 2.92 10.45
CA SER A 49 -7.37 3.69 9.70
C SER A 49 -8.78 3.57 10.30
N ASP A 50 -9.66 4.49 9.90
CA ASP A 50 -11.09 4.46 10.19
C ASP A 50 -11.88 3.51 9.27
N ASP A 51 -11.23 2.89 8.28
CA ASP A 51 -11.81 1.79 7.51
C ASP A 51 -11.80 0.47 8.28
N TYR A 52 -10.83 0.29 9.17
CA TYR A 52 -10.68 -0.93 9.94
C TYR A 52 -11.60 -0.92 11.18
N LYS A 53 -12.59 -1.80 11.18
CA LYS A 53 -13.53 -1.95 12.30
C LYS A 53 -12.82 -2.58 13.50
N CYS A 54 -12.75 -1.86 14.60
CA CYS A 54 -12.32 -2.36 15.89
C CYS A 54 -13.46 -2.14 16.87
N SER A 55 -14.24 -3.19 17.20
CA SER A 55 -15.43 -3.09 18.04
C SER A 55 -15.56 -4.24 19.01
N THR A 56 -16.24 -3.99 20.14
CA THR A 56 -16.54 -5.02 21.14
C THR A 56 -17.50 -6.07 20.60
N ASP A 57 -18.42 -5.67 19.72
CA ASP A 57 -19.44 -6.59 19.17
C ASP A 57 -18.78 -7.68 18.33
N TRP A 58 -17.79 -7.31 17.50
CA TRP A 58 -16.99 -8.30 16.76
C TRP A 58 -16.22 -9.22 17.70
N TYR A 59 -15.57 -8.65 18.70
CA TYR A 59 -14.83 -9.40 19.71
C TYR A 59 -15.71 -10.41 20.45
N ASP A 60 -16.92 -10.01 20.83
CA ASP A 60 -17.87 -10.84 21.58
C ASP A 60 -18.43 -12.00 20.73
N ILE A 61 -18.67 -11.78 19.42
CA ILE A 61 -19.14 -12.80 18.49
C ILE A 61 -18.06 -13.84 18.20
N THR A 62 -16.82 -13.41 18.03
CA THR A 62 -15.72 -14.29 17.60
C THR A 62 -15.12 -15.11 18.73
N GLY A 63 -15.60 -14.93 19.95
CA GLY A 63 -15.20 -15.68 21.12
C GLY A 63 -14.02 -15.09 21.88
N SER A 64 -14.27 -14.76 23.10
CA SER A 64 -13.35 -14.09 24.02
C SER A 64 -12.08 -14.87 24.35
N SER A 65 -12.03 -16.17 24.08
CA SER A 65 -10.91 -17.02 24.52
C SER A 65 -9.68 -16.96 23.63
N ASN A 66 -9.79 -16.49 22.37
CA ASN A 66 -8.69 -16.53 21.42
C ASN A 66 -8.45 -15.23 20.63
N CYS A 67 -9.15 -14.13 20.90
CA CYS A 67 -9.11 -12.91 20.09
C CYS A 67 -9.18 -13.21 18.57
N ALA A 68 -9.95 -14.22 18.20
CA ALA A 68 -9.85 -14.84 16.89
C ALA A 68 -10.10 -13.87 15.71
N GLY A 69 -10.65 -12.67 15.93
CA GLY A 69 -10.76 -11.57 14.96
C GLY A 69 -9.70 -10.48 15.12
N TYR A 70 -9.02 -10.44 16.26
CA TYR A 70 -8.01 -9.41 16.53
C TYR A 70 -6.76 -10.07 17.12
N SER A 71 -5.69 -10.08 16.37
CA SER A 71 -4.38 -10.37 16.95
C SER A 71 -3.97 -9.24 17.92
N ASN A 72 -3.10 -9.54 18.88
CA ASN A 72 -2.53 -8.51 19.74
C ASN A 72 -1.87 -7.39 18.94
N GLU A 73 -1.20 -7.75 17.87
CA GLU A 73 -0.58 -6.81 16.94
C GLU A 73 -1.61 -5.89 16.29
N ALA A 74 -2.69 -6.45 15.73
CA ALA A 74 -3.77 -5.67 15.12
C ALA A 74 -4.42 -4.70 16.12
N LEU A 75 -4.64 -5.13 17.37
CA LEU A 75 -5.18 -4.26 18.43
C LEU A 75 -4.22 -3.13 18.81
N CYS A 76 -2.91 -3.41 18.92
CA CYS A 76 -1.92 -2.38 19.20
C CYS A 76 -1.98 -1.26 18.16
N TYR A 77 -2.02 -1.63 16.88
CA TYR A 77 -2.11 -0.65 15.79
C TYR A 77 -3.48 0.02 15.70
N ALA A 78 -4.57 -0.76 15.82
CA ALA A 78 -5.93 -0.22 15.71
C ALA A 78 -6.28 0.77 16.81
N LEU A 79 -5.69 0.61 18.00
CA LEU A 79 -5.91 1.47 19.17
C LEU A 79 -4.78 2.47 19.42
N TRP A 80 -3.85 2.60 18.46
CA TRP A 80 -2.71 3.53 18.49
C TRP A 80 -1.89 3.45 19.79
N ASN A 81 -1.59 2.23 20.25
CA ASN A 81 -0.90 2.03 21.52
C ASN A 81 0.61 2.22 21.37
N LYS A 82 1.07 3.46 21.47
CA LYS A 82 2.47 3.85 21.29
C LYS A 82 3.44 3.18 22.27
N GLU A 83 2.96 2.73 23.43
CA GLU A 83 3.79 2.08 24.45
C GLU A 83 4.10 0.62 24.08
N LEU A 84 3.19 -0.03 23.37
CA LEU A 84 3.29 -1.45 23.04
C LEU A 84 3.84 -1.70 21.63
N ILE A 85 3.56 -0.80 20.67
CA ILE A 85 3.98 -0.96 19.27
C ILE A 85 5.49 -1.20 19.15
N PRO A 86 6.40 -0.51 19.86
CA PRO A 86 7.84 -0.75 19.73
C PRO A 86 8.28 -2.18 20.06
N SER A 87 7.54 -2.89 20.91
CA SER A 87 7.85 -4.28 21.29
C SER A 87 7.35 -5.33 20.29
N LEU A 88 6.59 -4.91 19.28
CA LEU A 88 6.09 -5.81 18.23
C LEU A 88 7.21 -6.13 17.22
N THR A 89 7.06 -7.29 16.57
CA THR A 89 7.92 -7.64 15.44
C THR A 89 7.52 -6.82 14.22
N ASP A 90 8.30 -5.81 13.90
CA ASP A 90 8.05 -4.99 12.71
C ASP A 90 8.67 -5.63 11.46
N LYS A 91 7.80 -6.12 10.60
CA LYS A 91 8.21 -6.70 9.31
C LYS A 91 8.40 -5.63 8.23
N THR A 92 7.79 -4.46 8.38
CA THR A 92 7.78 -3.41 7.36
C THR A 92 9.13 -2.74 7.19
N TRP A 93 9.73 -2.30 8.30
CA TRP A 93 11.04 -1.67 8.30
C TRP A 93 12.09 -2.57 7.65
N THR A 94 12.22 -3.78 8.14
CA THR A 94 13.18 -4.76 7.62
C THR A 94 12.95 -5.06 6.14
N ALA A 95 11.69 -5.29 5.72
CA ALA A 95 11.38 -5.62 4.34
C ALA A 95 11.69 -4.45 3.37
N GLU A 96 11.36 -3.21 3.74
CA GLU A 96 11.64 -2.07 2.87
C GLU A 96 13.15 -1.76 2.79
N TYR A 97 13.89 -1.87 3.90
CA TYR A 97 15.35 -1.73 3.84
C TYR A 97 16.03 -2.86 3.07
N GLN A 98 15.46 -4.07 3.06
CA GLN A 98 15.92 -5.15 2.17
C GLN A 98 15.76 -4.79 0.69
N LYS A 99 14.62 -4.19 0.31
CA LYS A 99 14.39 -3.69 -1.07
C LYS A 99 15.40 -2.60 -1.43
N ILE A 100 15.66 -1.67 -0.52
CA ILE A 100 16.68 -0.62 -0.68
C ILE A 100 18.07 -1.22 -0.83
N PHE A 101 18.42 -2.23 -0.04
CA PHE A 101 19.70 -2.94 -0.16
C PHE A 101 19.87 -3.59 -1.54
N TYR A 102 18.84 -4.27 -2.06
CA TYR A 102 18.90 -4.83 -3.43
C TYR A 102 19.03 -3.73 -4.49
N ALA A 103 18.31 -2.63 -4.34
CA ALA A 103 18.44 -1.49 -5.25
C ALA A 103 19.85 -0.90 -5.22
N ASN A 104 20.46 -0.72 -4.06
CA ASN A 104 21.85 -0.29 -3.90
C ASN A 104 22.83 -1.29 -4.53
N THR A 105 22.61 -2.59 -4.31
CA THR A 105 23.42 -3.66 -4.92
C THR A 105 23.40 -3.54 -6.43
N ILE A 106 22.25 -3.34 -7.04
CA ILE A 106 22.10 -3.15 -8.49
C ILE A 106 22.87 -1.91 -8.94
N LEU A 107 22.71 -0.78 -8.25
CA LEU A 107 23.40 0.48 -8.59
C LEU A 107 24.92 0.34 -8.53
N GLU A 108 25.47 -0.37 -7.56
CA GLU A 108 26.90 -0.60 -7.41
C GLU A 108 27.48 -1.59 -8.44
N LYS A 109 26.67 -2.56 -8.86
CA LYS A 109 27.12 -3.67 -9.74
C LYS A 109 26.86 -3.39 -11.22
N ALA A 110 25.85 -2.61 -11.59
CA ALA A 110 25.46 -2.41 -12.99
C ALA A 110 26.61 -1.98 -13.93
N ASP A 111 27.55 -1.17 -13.44
CA ASP A 111 28.68 -0.70 -14.24
C ASP A 111 29.84 -1.72 -14.29
N LYS A 112 29.83 -2.75 -13.44
CA LYS A 112 30.95 -3.71 -13.27
C LYS A 112 30.67 -5.07 -13.91
N VAL A 113 29.41 -5.40 -14.17
CA VAL A 113 29.00 -6.69 -14.72
C VAL A 113 29.20 -6.74 -16.24
N SER A 114 29.45 -7.95 -16.75
CA SER A 114 29.53 -8.23 -18.19
C SER A 114 28.14 -8.47 -18.81
N GLY A 115 28.04 -8.41 -20.13
CA GLY A 115 26.86 -8.82 -20.88
C GLY A 115 25.69 -7.81 -20.88
N LEU A 116 25.97 -6.52 -20.60
CA LEU A 116 24.98 -5.43 -20.74
C LEU A 116 25.50 -4.40 -21.75
N THR A 117 24.60 -3.85 -22.54
CA THR A 117 24.85 -2.63 -23.31
C THR A 117 24.79 -1.40 -22.40
N ASP A 118 25.27 -0.25 -22.89
CA ASP A 118 25.21 1.01 -22.12
C ASP A 118 23.77 1.46 -21.88
N GLU A 119 22.87 1.25 -22.83
CA GLU A 119 21.44 1.55 -22.70
C GLU A 119 20.79 0.67 -21.63
N GLU A 120 21.09 -0.63 -21.60
CA GLU A 120 20.60 -1.55 -20.56
C GLU A 120 21.11 -1.18 -19.19
N ARG A 121 22.39 -0.77 -19.04
CA ARG A 121 22.95 -0.28 -17.77
C ARG A 121 22.18 0.93 -17.25
N VAL A 122 21.92 1.91 -18.12
CA VAL A 122 21.17 3.11 -17.78
C VAL A 122 19.76 2.75 -17.34
N GLN A 123 19.08 1.86 -18.09
CA GLN A 123 17.71 1.42 -17.77
C GLN A 123 17.67 0.71 -16.43
N ILE A 124 18.55 -0.25 -16.19
CA ILE A 124 18.65 -1.01 -14.93
C ILE A 124 18.87 -0.08 -13.72
N LYS A 125 19.75 0.91 -13.86
CA LYS A 125 20.01 1.90 -12.79
C LYS A 125 18.79 2.77 -12.51
N ARG A 126 18.01 3.15 -13.52
CA ARG A 126 16.75 3.89 -13.35
C ARG A 126 15.70 3.05 -12.61
N GLU A 127 15.58 1.76 -12.95
CA GLU A 127 14.66 0.85 -12.26
C GLU A 127 15.07 0.65 -10.79
N ALA A 128 16.36 0.52 -10.50
CA ALA A 128 16.85 0.42 -9.13
C ALA A 128 16.56 1.72 -8.32
N ARG A 129 16.72 2.89 -8.93
CA ARG A 129 16.35 4.17 -8.30
C ARG A 129 14.85 4.26 -8.06
N PHE A 130 14.03 3.76 -8.97
CA PHE A 130 12.59 3.70 -8.77
C PHE A 130 12.23 2.84 -7.55
N ILE A 131 12.81 1.64 -7.42
CA ILE A 131 12.60 0.76 -6.27
C ILE A 131 12.99 1.49 -4.97
N ARG A 132 14.15 2.15 -4.96
CA ARG A 132 14.67 2.84 -3.78
C ARG A 132 13.82 4.05 -3.40
N ALA A 133 13.44 4.89 -4.36
CA ALA A 133 12.55 6.02 -4.14
C ALA A 133 11.19 5.57 -3.58
N TYR A 134 10.60 4.53 -4.16
CA TYR A 134 9.32 3.99 -3.72
C TYR A 134 9.39 3.45 -2.28
N SER A 135 10.40 2.63 -1.97
CA SER A 135 10.57 2.05 -0.64
C SER A 135 10.88 3.10 0.43
N MET A 136 11.72 4.10 0.12
CA MET A 136 11.98 5.20 1.05
C MET A 136 10.75 6.08 1.28
N TRP A 137 9.97 6.36 0.23
CA TRP A 137 8.71 7.06 0.37
C TRP A 137 7.73 6.27 1.24
N TYR A 138 7.64 4.95 1.04
CA TYR A 138 6.75 4.10 1.82
C TYR A 138 7.12 4.07 3.30
N LEU A 139 8.42 3.95 3.64
CA LEU A 139 8.93 4.10 5.00
C LEU A 139 8.57 5.47 5.60
N ALA A 140 8.74 6.55 4.83
CA ALA A 140 8.40 7.89 5.30
C ALA A 140 6.89 8.04 5.57
N GLN A 141 6.02 7.37 4.77
CA GLN A 141 4.58 7.36 5.02
C GLN A 141 4.20 6.64 6.32
N ILE A 142 5.02 5.76 6.83
CA ILE A 142 4.74 4.99 8.04
C ILE A 142 5.40 5.62 9.27
N TYR A 143 6.69 5.92 9.18
CA TYR A 143 7.51 6.27 10.35
C TYR A 143 7.81 7.76 10.51
N CYS A 144 7.32 8.60 9.61
CA CYS A 144 7.50 10.05 9.70
C CYS A 144 6.17 10.79 9.76
N LEU A 145 6.20 12.02 10.24
CA LEU A 145 5.07 12.94 10.13
C LEU A 145 4.80 13.30 8.65
N PRO A 146 3.59 13.77 8.29
CA PRO A 146 3.34 14.32 6.95
C PRO A 146 4.35 15.42 6.60
N TYR A 147 4.85 15.41 5.36
CA TYR A 147 5.77 16.44 4.88
C TYR A 147 4.97 17.65 4.41
N VAL A 148 4.80 18.57 5.32
CA VAL A 148 4.13 19.86 5.14
C VAL A 148 4.97 20.97 5.73
N ASP A 149 4.60 22.23 5.49
CA ASP A 149 5.29 23.37 6.07
C ASP A 149 5.41 23.27 7.59
N GLY A 150 6.61 23.54 8.10
CA GLY A 150 6.95 23.42 9.52
C GLY A 150 7.41 22.02 9.97
N ASN A 151 7.32 20.99 9.13
CA ASN A 151 7.77 19.63 9.47
C ASN A 151 9.13 19.26 8.87
N GLY A 152 9.74 20.10 8.02
CA GLY A 152 10.98 19.79 7.31
C GLY A 152 12.14 19.35 8.21
N ASP A 153 12.29 19.95 9.39
CA ASP A 153 13.35 19.65 10.36
C ASP A 153 13.01 18.46 11.29
N LYS A 154 11.80 17.90 11.17
CA LYS A 154 11.42 16.71 11.94
C LYS A 154 12.18 15.48 11.47
N GLN A 155 12.10 14.41 12.25
CA GLN A 155 12.77 13.15 11.96
C GLN A 155 12.23 12.53 10.66
N GLY A 156 13.13 12.26 9.72
CA GLY A 156 12.92 11.48 8.52
C GLY A 156 13.24 10.00 8.74
N ILE A 157 13.77 9.34 7.72
CA ILE A 157 14.23 7.95 7.77
C ILE A 157 15.76 7.87 7.73
N VAL A 158 16.31 6.67 7.88
CA VAL A 158 17.74 6.41 7.67
C VAL A 158 18.00 6.32 6.17
N LEU A 159 18.83 7.21 5.62
CA LEU A 159 19.17 7.19 4.19
C LEU A 159 20.30 6.20 3.95
N LYS A 160 19.98 5.08 3.29
CA LYS A 160 20.95 4.06 2.85
C LYS A 160 21.22 4.21 1.36
N THR A 161 22.47 4.51 1.02
CA THR A 161 22.91 4.81 -0.37
C THR A 161 23.85 3.77 -0.93
N SER A 162 24.37 2.88 -0.09
CA SER A 162 25.32 1.83 -0.44
C SER A 162 24.95 0.48 0.19
N THR A 163 25.75 -0.54 -0.10
CA THR A 163 25.63 -1.86 0.53
C THR A 163 26.56 -2.04 1.75
N HIS A 164 27.28 -0.98 2.14
CA HIS A 164 28.24 -1.03 3.23
C HIS A 164 27.57 -1.00 4.60
N PHE A 165 28.01 -1.86 5.50
CA PHE A 165 27.48 -1.95 6.87
C PHE A 165 27.88 -0.80 7.78
N ASP A 166 29.00 -0.12 7.46
CA ASP A 166 29.52 1.02 8.20
C ASP A 166 28.88 2.37 7.81
N GLU A 167 27.93 2.35 6.88
CA GLU A 167 27.16 3.53 6.53
C GLU A 167 26.31 4.01 7.73
N SER A 168 26.20 5.33 7.89
CA SER A 168 25.46 5.93 9.01
C SER A 168 24.05 5.32 9.15
N VAL A 169 23.67 5.01 10.39
CA VAL A 169 22.32 4.59 10.77
C VAL A 169 21.50 5.73 11.38
N LYS A 170 22.05 6.95 11.46
CA LYS A 170 21.32 8.12 11.95
C LYS A 170 20.18 8.50 11.00
N ARG A 171 19.04 8.85 11.56
CA ARG A 171 17.91 9.38 10.78
C ARG A 171 18.27 10.75 10.18
N ALA A 172 17.94 10.94 8.93
CA ALA A 172 17.95 12.23 8.28
C ALA A 172 16.79 13.11 8.76
N SER A 173 16.80 14.39 8.42
CA SER A 173 15.59 15.21 8.51
C SER A 173 14.53 14.77 7.51
N LEU A 174 13.30 15.15 7.75
CA LEU A 174 12.20 14.86 6.82
C LEU A 174 12.44 15.54 5.45
N LYS A 175 12.98 16.76 5.47
CA LYS A 175 13.37 17.49 4.26
C LYS A 175 14.42 16.72 3.45
N GLU A 176 15.54 16.32 4.06
CA GLU A 176 16.58 15.53 3.39
C GLU A 176 16.03 14.20 2.86
N THR A 177 15.11 13.57 3.59
CA THR A 177 14.44 12.36 3.16
C THR A 177 13.67 12.57 1.86
N TYR A 178 12.86 13.62 1.77
CA TYR A 178 12.07 13.90 0.57
C TYR A 178 12.93 14.41 -0.61
N GLU A 179 13.97 15.20 -0.34
CA GLU A 179 14.96 15.60 -1.37
C GLU A 179 15.66 14.38 -1.98
N PHE A 180 16.00 13.40 -1.16
CA PHE A 180 16.61 12.15 -1.65
C PHE A 180 15.63 11.32 -2.50
N ILE A 181 14.38 11.16 -2.02
CA ILE A 181 13.34 10.46 -2.76
C ILE A 181 13.08 11.12 -4.11
N GLU A 182 12.99 12.44 -4.15
CA GLU A 182 12.75 13.20 -5.37
C GLU A 182 13.91 13.09 -6.36
N ALA A 183 15.15 13.10 -5.89
CA ALA A 183 16.32 12.92 -6.74
C ALA A 183 16.31 11.55 -7.46
N ASP A 184 16.00 10.48 -6.75
CA ASP A 184 15.86 9.14 -7.34
C ASP A 184 14.63 9.04 -8.26
N LEU A 185 13.51 9.65 -7.89
CA LEU A 185 12.29 9.70 -8.71
C LEU A 185 12.54 10.43 -10.02
N ASN A 186 13.27 11.56 -10.01
CA ASN A 186 13.60 12.33 -11.20
C ASN A 186 14.45 11.53 -12.21
N GLU A 187 15.34 10.67 -11.72
CA GLU A 187 16.07 9.74 -12.59
C GLU A 187 15.16 8.62 -13.12
N ALA A 188 14.28 8.09 -12.26
CA ALA A 188 13.33 7.06 -12.65
C ALA A 188 12.31 7.55 -13.69
N LEU A 189 11.89 8.81 -13.62
CA LEU A 189 10.97 9.44 -14.59
C LEU A 189 11.50 9.46 -16.04
N LYS A 190 12.78 9.17 -16.24
CA LYS A 190 13.38 8.98 -17.57
C LYS A 190 13.13 7.57 -18.14
N ILE A 191 12.38 6.72 -17.46
CA ILE A 191 11.97 5.40 -17.96
C ILE A 191 10.85 5.59 -18.99
N GLU A 192 11.12 5.17 -20.22
CA GLU A 192 10.17 5.23 -21.34
C GLU A 192 9.62 3.84 -21.72
N THR A 193 10.10 2.77 -21.07
CA THR A 193 9.63 1.39 -21.31
C THR A 193 8.12 1.28 -21.05
N PRO A 194 7.30 0.88 -22.03
CA PRO A 194 5.86 0.71 -21.82
C PRO A 194 5.56 -0.52 -20.97
N LEU A 195 4.41 -0.48 -20.29
CA LEU A 195 3.84 -1.69 -19.69
C LEU A 195 3.42 -2.65 -20.80
N LYS A 196 3.93 -3.87 -20.78
CA LYS A 196 3.69 -4.89 -21.82
C LYS A 196 3.14 -6.18 -21.22
N LYS A 197 2.37 -6.90 -22.01
CA LYS A 197 1.99 -8.27 -21.68
C LYS A 197 3.19 -9.22 -21.75
N ILE A 198 3.17 -10.25 -20.93
CA ILE A 198 4.21 -11.28 -20.88
C ILE A 198 3.91 -12.33 -21.95
N GLY A 199 4.66 -12.30 -23.04
CA GLY A 199 4.45 -13.21 -24.17
C GLY A 199 3.04 -13.11 -24.74
N SER A 200 2.38 -14.26 -24.95
CA SER A 200 1.00 -14.35 -25.42
C SER A 200 -0.04 -14.47 -24.29
N THR A 201 0.33 -14.22 -23.06
CA THR A 201 -0.56 -14.30 -21.89
C THR A 201 -1.37 -13.01 -21.71
N ASN A 202 -2.35 -13.05 -20.80
CA ASN A 202 -3.07 -11.85 -20.35
C ASN A 202 -2.34 -11.11 -19.21
N LYS A 203 -1.21 -11.65 -18.73
CA LYS A 203 -0.41 -11.09 -17.64
C LYS A 203 0.41 -9.89 -18.12
N TYR A 204 0.45 -8.84 -17.31
CA TYR A 204 1.28 -7.67 -17.55
C TYR A 204 2.61 -7.78 -16.80
N ASN A 205 3.71 -7.30 -17.40
CA ASN A 205 5.00 -7.22 -16.72
C ASN A 205 5.05 -6.03 -15.76
N SER A 206 4.10 -5.98 -14.83
CA SER A 206 4.01 -4.93 -13.81
C SER A 206 5.00 -5.10 -12.65
N ILE A 207 5.76 -6.19 -12.60
CA ILE A 207 6.85 -6.38 -11.64
C ILE A 207 8.04 -5.46 -11.90
N ARG A 208 8.26 -5.05 -13.15
CA ARG A 208 9.32 -4.14 -13.56
C ARG A 208 8.81 -2.70 -13.66
N ALA A 209 9.70 -1.76 -13.34
CA ALA A 209 9.38 -0.35 -13.56
C ALA A 209 9.13 -0.07 -15.05
N ASN A 210 8.07 0.66 -15.32
CA ASN A 210 7.63 1.03 -16.66
C ASN A 210 7.09 2.47 -16.63
N LYS A 211 6.85 3.07 -17.79
CA LYS A 211 6.44 4.48 -17.89
C LYS A 211 5.16 4.78 -17.10
N ALA A 212 4.16 3.91 -17.17
CA ALA A 212 2.91 4.11 -16.42
C ALA A 212 3.13 4.00 -14.91
N ALA A 213 3.93 3.02 -14.45
CA ALA A 213 4.25 2.83 -13.05
C ALA A 213 4.98 4.01 -12.42
N VAL A 214 6.02 4.50 -13.10
CA VAL A 214 6.86 5.60 -12.57
C VAL A 214 6.08 6.90 -12.51
N ASN A 215 5.34 7.24 -13.59
CA ASN A 215 4.49 8.42 -13.59
C ASN A 215 3.31 8.29 -12.62
N GLY A 216 2.75 7.08 -12.46
CA GLY A 216 1.73 6.80 -11.45
C GLY A 216 2.23 7.01 -10.02
N PHE A 217 3.44 6.57 -9.73
CA PHE A 217 4.07 6.87 -8.43
C PHE A 217 4.37 8.36 -8.27
N ALA A 218 4.84 9.04 -9.29
CA ALA A 218 5.06 10.49 -9.25
C ALA A 218 3.75 11.25 -8.99
N ALA A 219 2.65 10.88 -9.65
CA ALA A 219 1.34 11.45 -9.39
C ALA A 219 0.91 11.31 -7.93
N ARG A 220 1.11 10.11 -7.36
CA ARG A 220 0.87 9.84 -5.94
C ARG A 220 1.80 10.67 -5.05
N TYR A 221 3.10 10.69 -5.33
CA TYR A 221 4.10 11.45 -4.58
C TYR A 221 3.72 12.93 -4.47
N TYR A 222 3.44 13.58 -5.59
CA TYR A 222 3.05 15.00 -5.61
C TYR A 222 1.67 15.26 -5.01
N LEU A 223 0.72 14.33 -5.13
CA LEU A 223 -0.57 14.43 -4.43
C LEU A 223 -0.38 14.51 -2.90
N TYR A 224 0.54 13.70 -2.35
CA TYR A 224 0.83 13.68 -0.92
C TYR A 224 1.68 14.87 -0.44
N LEU A 225 2.23 15.63 -1.37
CA LEU A 225 2.86 16.93 -1.13
C LEU A 225 1.88 18.11 -1.32
N ASN A 226 0.61 17.86 -1.64
CA ASN A 226 -0.39 18.84 -2.01
C ASN A 226 -0.02 19.67 -3.27
N ASP A 227 0.92 19.17 -4.08
CA ASP A 227 1.27 19.74 -5.39
C ASP A 227 0.33 19.18 -6.47
N TYR A 228 -0.86 19.76 -6.54
CA TYR A 228 -1.93 19.28 -7.41
C TYR A 228 -1.63 19.46 -8.91
N GLU A 229 -0.80 20.44 -9.28
CA GLU A 229 -0.40 20.66 -10.67
C GLU A 229 0.51 19.54 -11.17
N ASN A 230 1.56 19.22 -10.42
CA ASN A 230 2.45 18.10 -10.77
C ASN A 230 1.75 16.75 -10.63
N ALA A 231 0.91 16.56 -9.59
CA ALA A 231 0.13 15.34 -9.46
C ALA A 231 -0.79 15.10 -10.67
N LEU A 232 -1.49 16.12 -11.14
CA LEU A 232 -2.31 16.08 -12.35
C LEU A 232 -1.49 15.75 -13.60
N LYS A 233 -0.37 16.44 -13.79
CA LYS A 233 0.54 16.21 -14.92
C LYS A 233 0.99 14.75 -15.02
N TYR A 234 1.45 14.19 -13.91
CA TYR A 234 1.96 12.80 -13.90
C TYR A 234 0.85 11.78 -13.97
N ALA A 235 -0.34 12.04 -13.40
CA ALA A 235 -1.52 11.20 -13.59
C ALA A 235 -1.94 11.14 -15.08
N ASP A 236 -1.91 12.26 -15.77
CA ASP A 236 -2.20 12.31 -17.21
C ASP A 236 -1.18 11.52 -18.03
N ILE A 237 0.11 11.62 -17.73
CA ILE A 237 1.16 10.85 -18.44
C ILE A 237 0.99 9.36 -18.16
N ALA A 238 0.68 8.96 -16.93
CA ALA A 238 0.44 7.58 -16.57
C ALA A 238 -0.76 7.01 -17.35
N LEU A 239 -1.89 7.73 -17.37
CA LEU A 239 -3.09 7.35 -18.12
C LEU A 239 -2.88 7.32 -19.64
N GLN A 240 -2.07 8.21 -20.21
CA GLN A 240 -1.68 8.16 -21.61
C GLN A 240 -0.80 6.94 -21.92
N SER A 241 -0.07 6.45 -20.97
CA SER A 241 0.82 5.28 -21.10
C SER A 241 0.08 3.96 -20.91
N HIS A 242 -0.93 3.93 -20.03
CA HIS A 242 -1.78 2.78 -19.75
C HIS A 242 -3.07 3.24 -19.07
N ASP A 243 -4.22 2.93 -19.67
CA ASP A 243 -5.53 3.42 -19.20
C ASP A 243 -6.63 2.35 -19.15
N GLU A 244 -6.26 1.07 -19.19
CA GLU A 244 -7.21 -0.05 -19.11
C GLU A 244 -7.86 -0.12 -17.74
N LEU A 245 -9.20 -0.26 -17.71
CA LEU A 245 -10.01 -0.51 -16.52
C LEU A 245 -10.67 -1.89 -16.62
N VAL A 246 -10.78 -2.57 -15.48
CA VAL A 246 -11.62 -3.76 -15.35
C VAL A 246 -13.09 -3.31 -15.29
N ASP A 247 -13.89 -3.70 -16.25
CA ASP A 247 -15.34 -3.44 -16.23
C ASP A 247 -16.03 -4.50 -15.35
N TYR A 248 -16.43 -4.11 -14.14
CA TYR A 248 -17.07 -5.02 -13.19
C TYR A 248 -18.40 -5.60 -13.72
N ASN A 249 -19.02 -4.96 -14.68
CA ASN A 249 -20.25 -5.49 -15.29
C ASN A 249 -20.00 -6.73 -16.18
N THR A 250 -18.79 -6.91 -16.70
CA THR A 250 -18.50 -7.95 -17.70
C THR A 250 -17.31 -8.82 -17.37
N GLU A 251 -16.42 -8.36 -16.49
CA GLU A 251 -15.15 -9.02 -16.19
C GLU A 251 -15.07 -9.57 -14.76
N MET A 252 -16.04 -9.22 -13.89
CA MET A 252 -16.14 -9.79 -12.53
C MET A 252 -17.21 -10.89 -12.49
N SER A 253 -16.92 -11.94 -11.73
CA SER A 253 -17.86 -13.03 -11.48
C SER A 253 -17.57 -13.66 -10.11
N TYR A 254 -18.53 -14.42 -9.57
CA TYR A 254 -18.27 -15.29 -8.45
C TYR A 254 -17.46 -16.52 -8.89
N MET A 255 -16.75 -17.14 -7.94
CA MET A 255 -16.03 -18.38 -8.20
C MET A 255 -16.99 -19.46 -8.71
N ALA A 256 -16.56 -20.23 -9.70
CA ALA A 256 -17.37 -21.33 -10.26
C ALA A 256 -17.70 -22.41 -9.21
N SER A 257 -16.81 -22.60 -8.21
CA SER A 257 -17.06 -23.45 -7.04
C SER A 257 -16.86 -22.62 -5.78
N CYS A 258 -17.92 -21.99 -5.31
CA CYS A 258 -17.89 -21.26 -4.05
C CYS A 258 -17.64 -22.21 -2.88
N PRO A 259 -16.82 -21.84 -1.89
CA PRO A 259 -16.62 -22.65 -0.69
C PRO A 259 -17.95 -22.84 0.05
N THR A 260 -18.05 -23.98 0.72
CA THR A 260 -19.17 -24.26 1.60
C THR A 260 -18.69 -24.26 3.05
N VAL A 261 -19.53 -23.78 3.94
CA VAL A 261 -19.35 -23.91 5.39
C VAL A 261 -20.56 -24.57 6.02
N THR A 262 -20.36 -25.24 7.12
CA THR A 262 -21.46 -25.81 7.91
C THR A 262 -21.80 -24.88 9.07
N ILE A 263 -23.00 -24.32 9.05
CA ILE A 263 -23.52 -23.43 10.06
C ILE A 263 -24.70 -24.14 10.76
N ASN A 264 -24.63 -24.33 12.06
CA ASN A 264 -25.70 -24.97 12.84
C ASN A 264 -26.19 -26.30 12.23
N GLY A 265 -25.26 -27.07 11.63
CA GLY A 265 -25.57 -28.35 10.99
C GLY A 265 -26.07 -28.25 9.54
N ASN A 266 -26.25 -27.04 8.99
CA ASN A 266 -26.62 -26.83 7.60
C ASN A 266 -25.39 -26.44 6.78
N THR A 267 -25.29 -26.96 5.57
CA THR A 267 -24.26 -26.54 4.61
C THR A 267 -24.73 -25.29 3.88
N GLU A 268 -23.98 -24.21 4.01
CA GLU A 268 -24.24 -22.96 3.32
C GLU A 268 -23.15 -22.69 2.28
N ILE A 269 -23.55 -22.13 1.15
CA ILE A 269 -22.63 -21.70 0.08
C ILE A 269 -22.22 -20.27 0.40
N ILE A 270 -20.90 -20.02 0.45
CA ILE A 270 -20.36 -18.69 0.55
C ILE A 270 -20.01 -18.23 -0.86
N GLU A 271 -20.73 -17.24 -1.35
CA GLU A 271 -20.39 -16.58 -2.60
C GLU A 271 -19.15 -15.70 -2.36
N VAL A 272 -18.01 -16.14 -2.89
CA VAL A 272 -16.80 -15.37 -2.85
C VAL A 272 -16.67 -14.65 -4.18
N PRO A 273 -16.58 -13.32 -4.13
CA PRO A 273 -16.40 -12.51 -5.33
C PRO A 273 -15.03 -12.81 -5.92
N TYR A 274 -15.02 -13.20 -7.21
CA TYR A 274 -13.73 -13.51 -7.76
C TYR A 274 -13.67 -13.60 -9.27
N THR A 275 -12.73 -12.89 -9.84
CA THR A 275 -12.51 -12.84 -11.30
C THR A 275 -11.58 -13.90 -11.80
N TYR A 276 -10.68 -14.41 -10.98
CA TYR A 276 -9.55 -15.21 -11.44
C TYR A 276 -9.41 -16.45 -10.57
N GLU A 277 -9.84 -17.60 -11.05
CA GLU A 277 -9.54 -18.88 -10.44
C GLU A 277 -8.03 -19.14 -10.53
N GLY A 278 -7.29 -18.69 -9.55
CA GLY A 278 -5.90 -19.05 -9.39
C GLY A 278 -5.78 -20.52 -9.05
N GLY A 279 -5.18 -21.31 -9.92
CA GLY A 279 -4.84 -22.69 -9.62
C GLY A 279 -4.00 -22.76 -8.35
N ALA A 280 -4.27 -23.73 -7.48
CA ALA A 280 -3.56 -23.96 -6.24
C ALA A 280 -2.03 -23.89 -6.42
N GLY A 281 -1.37 -22.94 -5.80
CA GLY A 281 0.09 -22.85 -5.68
C GLY A 281 0.80 -21.72 -6.42
N LYS A 282 0.11 -20.85 -7.18
CA LYS A 282 0.74 -19.71 -7.87
C LYS A 282 -0.05 -18.42 -7.71
N ILE A 283 -0.19 -18.02 -6.48
CA ILE A 283 -0.96 -16.84 -6.04
C ILE A 283 -0.62 -15.59 -6.86
N ASN A 284 0.66 -15.33 -7.10
CA ASN A 284 1.12 -14.09 -7.72
C ASN A 284 0.94 -14.04 -9.24
N ASP A 285 0.74 -15.18 -9.88
CA ASP A 285 0.69 -15.25 -11.34
C ASP A 285 -0.57 -14.63 -11.92
N TYR A 286 -1.73 -14.81 -11.28
CA TYR A 286 -2.99 -14.28 -11.80
C TYR A 286 -3.23 -12.81 -11.42
N MET A 287 -2.64 -12.32 -10.34
CA MET A 287 -2.71 -10.89 -10.01
C MET A 287 -2.05 -10.03 -11.08
N LEU A 288 -1.09 -10.57 -11.84
CA LEU A 288 -0.51 -9.91 -12.99
C LEU A 288 -1.49 -9.78 -14.17
N GLU A 289 -2.62 -10.47 -14.13
CA GLU A 289 -3.73 -10.32 -15.09
C GLU A 289 -4.65 -9.15 -14.74
N TRP A 290 -4.55 -8.60 -13.50
CA TRP A 290 -5.29 -7.41 -13.11
C TRP A 290 -4.76 -6.21 -13.90
N LYS A 291 -5.39 -5.97 -15.05
CA LYS A 291 -4.90 -5.05 -16.09
C LYS A 291 -4.75 -3.60 -15.63
N GLU A 292 -5.37 -3.21 -14.52
CA GLU A 292 -5.23 -1.87 -13.94
C GLU A 292 -3.91 -1.65 -13.19
N LEU A 293 -3.25 -2.73 -12.75
CA LEU A 293 -2.08 -2.65 -11.90
C LEU A 293 -0.81 -2.38 -12.73
N THR A 294 -0.31 -1.16 -12.69
CA THR A 294 0.86 -0.74 -13.47
C THR A 294 2.18 -1.07 -12.79
N TYR A 295 2.19 -1.23 -11.46
CA TYR A 295 3.33 -1.70 -10.68
C TYR A 295 2.87 -2.66 -9.59
N PHE A 296 3.44 -3.86 -9.59
CA PHE A 296 2.99 -4.96 -8.74
C PHE A 296 3.42 -4.74 -7.30
N ARG A 297 2.52 -4.19 -6.49
CA ARG A 297 2.61 -4.05 -5.03
C ARG A 297 1.29 -4.41 -4.39
N MET A 298 1.35 -5.10 -3.25
CA MET A 298 0.18 -5.62 -2.53
C MET A 298 0.31 -5.28 -1.04
N ALA A 299 -0.66 -4.56 -0.50
CA ALA A 299 -0.72 -4.26 0.94
C ALA A 299 -1.24 -5.45 1.74
N SER A 300 -0.67 -5.66 2.92
CA SER A 300 -1.04 -6.74 3.85
C SER A 300 -0.83 -6.33 5.30
N ASP A 301 -1.69 -6.84 6.17
CA ASP A 301 -1.49 -6.91 7.62
C ASP A 301 -1.36 -8.37 8.11
N ASP A 302 -0.91 -9.28 7.23
CA ASP A 302 -0.87 -10.73 7.39
C ASP A 302 -2.24 -11.44 7.35
N ASN A 303 -3.35 -10.70 7.18
CA ASN A 303 -4.67 -11.27 6.93
C ASN A 303 -5.00 -11.27 5.43
N TRP A 304 -5.96 -12.10 5.05
CA TRP A 304 -6.48 -12.14 3.69
C TRP A 304 -7.70 -11.25 3.51
N TRP A 305 -8.52 -11.14 4.56
CA TRP A 305 -9.77 -10.40 4.60
C TRP A 305 -9.72 -9.37 5.72
N TYR A 306 -10.44 -8.27 5.53
CA TYR A 306 -10.41 -7.13 6.42
C TYR A 306 -11.81 -6.83 6.96
N MET A 307 -11.89 -6.27 8.14
CA MET A 307 -13.14 -5.90 8.77
C MET A 307 -13.49 -4.45 8.44
N PRO A 308 -14.46 -4.20 7.53
CA PRO A 308 -14.83 -2.85 7.14
C PRO A 308 -15.62 -2.16 8.26
N SER A 309 -15.35 -0.87 8.47
CA SER A 309 -16.15 -0.04 9.37
C SER A 309 -17.55 0.21 8.79
N ASP A 310 -18.49 0.55 9.68
CA ASP A 310 -19.86 0.87 9.27
C ASP A 310 -19.90 2.12 8.38
N GLU A 311 -19.00 3.08 8.64
CA GLU A 311 -18.83 4.29 7.84
C GLU A 311 -18.34 3.98 6.42
N LEU A 312 -17.41 3.02 6.26
CA LEU A 312 -16.98 2.57 4.95
C LEU A 312 -18.11 1.88 4.19
N LEU A 313 -18.83 0.97 4.85
CA LEU A 313 -19.96 0.26 4.24
C LEU A 313 -21.08 1.20 3.81
N ALA A 314 -21.35 2.26 4.59
CA ALA A 314 -22.35 3.25 4.27
C ALA A 314 -22.04 4.12 3.03
N LEU A 315 -20.79 4.11 2.56
CA LEU A 315 -20.42 4.82 1.32
C LEU A 315 -20.90 4.10 0.07
N TYR A 316 -21.06 2.77 0.10
CA TYR A 316 -21.49 2.01 -1.05
C TYR A 316 -23.00 2.06 -1.23
N ASP A 317 -23.44 2.21 -2.47
CA ASP A 317 -24.79 1.84 -2.85
C ASP A 317 -24.86 0.32 -2.91
N GLN A 318 -25.54 -0.30 -1.93
CA GLN A 318 -25.55 -1.76 -1.79
C GLN A 318 -26.32 -2.47 -2.91
N GLU A 319 -27.17 -1.75 -3.63
CA GLU A 319 -27.94 -2.28 -4.76
C GLU A 319 -27.15 -2.21 -6.07
N TYR A 320 -26.45 -1.10 -6.31
CA TYR A 320 -25.87 -0.80 -7.61
C TYR A 320 -24.34 -0.71 -7.65
N ASP A 321 -23.65 -0.60 -6.51
CA ASP A 321 -22.18 -0.57 -6.51
C ASP A 321 -21.61 -1.99 -6.59
N LEU A 322 -21.03 -2.32 -7.74
CA LEU A 322 -20.47 -3.65 -7.96
C LEU A 322 -19.25 -3.96 -7.08
N ARG A 323 -18.61 -2.94 -6.49
CA ARG A 323 -17.57 -3.15 -5.47
C ARG A 323 -18.16 -3.70 -4.19
N TYR A 324 -19.35 -3.25 -3.76
CA TYR A 324 -20.06 -3.87 -2.65
C TYR A 324 -20.36 -5.34 -2.97
N LYS A 325 -20.96 -5.58 -4.14
CA LYS A 325 -21.29 -6.94 -4.61
C LYS A 325 -20.07 -7.87 -4.63
N TYR A 326 -18.91 -7.40 -5.12
CA TYR A 326 -17.76 -8.26 -5.38
C TYR A 326 -16.65 -8.21 -4.34
N HIS A 327 -16.67 -7.26 -3.40
CA HIS A 327 -15.63 -7.14 -2.36
C HIS A 327 -16.16 -7.26 -0.95
N ILE A 328 -17.48 -7.24 -0.74
CA ILE A 328 -18.07 -7.43 0.58
C ILE A 328 -18.71 -8.82 0.68
N VAL A 329 -18.24 -9.60 1.62
CA VAL A 329 -18.78 -10.91 1.97
C VAL A 329 -19.55 -10.78 3.28
N GLU A 330 -20.88 -10.90 3.22
CA GLU A 330 -21.73 -10.50 4.35
C GLU A 330 -21.76 -11.52 5.50
N ASN A 331 -21.60 -12.80 5.20
CA ASN A 331 -21.93 -13.88 6.15
C ASN A 331 -20.73 -14.73 6.54
N PHE A 332 -19.52 -14.33 6.20
CA PHE A 332 -18.34 -15.11 6.48
C PHE A 332 -17.08 -14.27 6.67
N SER A 333 -16.20 -14.70 7.53
CA SER A 333 -14.87 -14.15 7.68
C SER A 333 -13.83 -15.24 7.77
N PHE A 334 -12.84 -15.19 6.88
CA PHE A 334 -11.67 -16.08 6.96
C PHE A 334 -10.77 -15.77 8.15
N VAL A 335 -10.83 -14.57 8.67
CA VAL A 335 -10.01 -14.20 9.82
C VAL A 335 -10.24 -15.18 10.97
N ASN A 336 -11.45 -15.74 11.08
CA ASN A 336 -11.85 -16.57 12.21
C ASN A 336 -12.46 -17.91 11.85
N ASN A 337 -12.65 -18.22 10.57
CA ASN A 337 -13.50 -19.35 10.19
C ASN A 337 -14.89 -19.31 10.83
N VAL A 338 -15.41 -18.12 11.10
CA VAL A 338 -16.69 -17.91 11.78
C VAL A 338 -17.69 -17.39 10.78
N THR A 339 -18.82 -18.05 10.75
CA THR A 339 -20.03 -17.54 10.13
C THR A 339 -20.60 -16.48 11.05
N THR A 340 -20.57 -15.26 10.63
CA THR A 340 -21.06 -14.13 11.41
C THR A 340 -21.87 -13.23 10.50
N ALA A 341 -22.84 -12.53 11.06
CA ALA A 341 -23.57 -11.48 10.36
C ALA A 341 -22.73 -10.20 10.14
N LEU A 342 -21.42 -10.24 10.40
CA LEU A 342 -20.54 -9.09 10.22
C LEU A 342 -19.81 -9.23 8.90
N PRO A 343 -19.91 -8.25 8.01
CA PRO A 343 -19.31 -8.30 6.70
C PRO A 343 -17.78 -8.23 6.75
N SER A 344 -17.15 -8.86 5.77
CA SER A 344 -15.70 -8.79 5.53
C SER A 344 -15.41 -8.24 4.16
N TYR A 345 -14.35 -7.46 4.02
CA TYR A 345 -13.83 -7.00 2.75
C TYR A 345 -12.78 -7.97 2.24
N ALA A 346 -12.89 -8.38 1.00
CA ALA A 346 -11.91 -9.18 0.27
C ALA A 346 -11.69 -8.58 -1.12
N PHE A 347 -10.45 -8.35 -1.52
CA PHE A 347 -10.16 -7.91 -2.88
C PHE A 347 -9.96 -9.12 -3.80
N PHE A 348 -9.00 -9.97 -3.48
CA PHE A 348 -8.82 -11.29 -4.06
C PHE A 348 -9.10 -12.36 -2.99
N TRP A 349 -9.51 -13.54 -3.39
CA TRP A 349 -9.97 -14.62 -2.51
C TRP A 349 -9.16 -14.83 -1.22
N LYS A 350 -7.91 -15.21 -1.33
CA LYS A 350 -6.98 -15.43 -0.20
C LYS A 350 -5.74 -14.59 -0.37
N ASP A 351 -5.94 -13.36 -0.81
CA ASP A 351 -4.85 -12.50 -1.15
C ASP A 351 -5.05 -11.09 -0.64
N ARG A 352 -4.08 -10.29 -0.95
CA ARG A 352 -3.88 -8.96 -0.42
C ARG A 352 -4.58 -7.93 -1.29
N ILE A 353 -4.51 -6.67 -0.89
CA ILE A 353 -5.11 -5.56 -1.61
C ILE A 353 -4.07 -4.94 -2.55
N PRO A 354 -4.39 -4.67 -3.82
CA PRO A 354 -3.49 -3.90 -4.70
C PRO A 354 -3.11 -2.57 -4.06
N SER A 355 -1.80 -2.31 -3.97
CA SER A 355 -1.25 -1.08 -3.39
C SER A 355 -0.27 -0.36 -4.30
N GLY A 356 0.16 -0.98 -5.39
CA GLY A 356 0.88 -0.29 -6.45
C GLY A 356 0.00 0.73 -7.18
N PRO A 357 0.56 1.62 -8.00
CA PRO A 357 -0.22 2.51 -8.85
C PRO A 357 -1.15 1.73 -9.79
N THR A 358 -2.41 2.14 -9.87
CA THR A 358 -3.42 1.54 -10.74
C THR A 358 -4.06 2.60 -11.64
N THR A 359 -4.67 2.17 -12.75
CA THR A 359 -5.46 3.05 -13.60
C THR A 359 -6.59 3.75 -12.84
N ALA A 360 -7.29 3.01 -11.96
CA ALA A 360 -8.34 3.55 -11.12
C ALA A 360 -7.81 4.67 -10.20
N GLU A 361 -6.67 4.44 -9.54
CA GLU A 361 -6.04 5.48 -8.71
C GLU A 361 -5.66 6.72 -9.53
N MET A 362 -5.12 6.53 -10.73
CA MET A 362 -4.74 7.66 -11.59
C MET A 362 -5.94 8.50 -12.01
N LEU A 363 -7.08 7.89 -12.29
CA LEU A 363 -8.32 8.62 -12.54
C LEU A 363 -8.77 9.41 -11.30
N LEU A 364 -8.64 8.83 -10.12
CA LEU A 364 -9.02 9.49 -8.87
C LEU A 364 -8.06 10.64 -8.49
N ILE A 365 -6.75 10.47 -8.69
CA ILE A 365 -5.78 11.57 -8.53
C ILE A 365 -6.08 12.68 -9.51
N LYS A 366 -6.29 12.36 -10.77
CA LYS A 366 -6.66 13.35 -11.80
C LYS A 366 -7.92 14.10 -11.42
N ALA A 367 -8.99 13.40 -11.02
CA ALA A 367 -10.26 14.01 -10.64
C ALA A 367 -10.11 14.90 -9.39
N GLU A 368 -9.37 14.46 -8.37
CA GLU A 368 -9.11 15.27 -7.18
C GLU A 368 -8.34 16.55 -7.52
N CYS A 369 -7.28 16.44 -8.30
CA CYS A 369 -6.49 17.60 -8.72
C CYS A 369 -7.33 18.57 -9.57
N GLN A 370 -8.14 18.06 -10.51
CA GLN A 370 -9.06 18.89 -11.29
C GLN A 370 -10.04 19.63 -10.39
N ALA A 371 -10.65 18.96 -9.41
CA ALA A 371 -11.57 19.61 -8.47
C ALA A 371 -10.86 20.71 -7.67
N ARG A 372 -9.68 20.41 -7.11
CA ARG A 372 -8.89 21.37 -6.31
C ARG A 372 -8.39 22.57 -7.13
N LEU A 373 -8.13 22.38 -8.41
CA LEU A 373 -7.75 23.45 -9.34
C LEU A 373 -8.95 24.18 -9.95
N GLY A 374 -10.16 24.05 -9.38
CA GLY A 374 -11.36 24.78 -9.79
C GLY A 374 -12.06 24.22 -11.03
N LYS A 375 -11.71 23.02 -11.51
CA LYS A 375 -12.27 22.35 -12.69
C LYS A 375 -13.29 21.29 -12.29
N ALA A 376 -14.33 21.67 -11.53
CA ALA A 376 -15.30 20.73 -10.95
C ALA A 376 -16.02 19.86 -12.00
N SER A 377 -16.37 20.42 -13.16
CA SER A 377 -17.02 19.66 -14.25
C SER A 377 -16.08 18.59 -14.84
N ASP A 378 -14.80 18.92 -15.03
CA ASP A 378 -13.81 17.98 -15.54
C ASP A 378 -13.57 16.86 -14.53
N ALA A 379 -13.52 17.21 -13.23
CA ALA A 379 -13.39 16.25 -12.15
C ALA A 379 -14.54 15.22 -12.15
N MET A 380 -15.79 15.69 -12.31
CA MET A 380 -16.96 14.80 -12.41
C MET A 380 -16.90 13.93 -13.66
N THR A 381 -16.48 14.47 -14.80
CA THR A 381 -16.29 13.69 -16.03
C THR A 381 -15.25 12.58 -15.82
N THR A 382 -14.15 12.90 -15.15
CA THR A 382 -13.06 11.94 -14.89
C THR A 382 -13.50 10.85 -13.90
N VAL A 383 -14.14 11.20 -12.79
CA VAL A 383 -14.60 10.21 -11.80
C VAL A 383 -15.72 9.34 -12.36
N ASN A 384 -16.60 9.90 -13.20
CA ASN A 384 -17.69 9.15 -13.83
C ASN A 384 -17.18 8.09 -14.84
N ARG A 385 -16.00 8.29 -15.44
CA ARG A 385 -15.35 7.24 -16.21
C ARG A 385 -15.06 5.99 -15.36
N LEU A 386 -14.57 6.16 -14.13
CA LEU A 386 -14.36 5.05 -13.20
C LEU A 386 -15.69 4.43 -12.78
N ARG A 387 -16.65 5.27 -12.40
CA ARG A 387 -17.97 4.81 -11.95
C ARG A 387 -18.72 4.00 -13.02
N ALA A 388 -18.60 4.36 -14.27
CA ALA A 388 -19.19 3.59 -15.37
C ALA A 388 -18.69 2.12 -15.43
N ALA A 389 -17.47 1.85 -14.91
CA ALA A 389 -16.90 0.51 -14.82
C ALA A 389 -17.15 -0.17 -13.46
N ARG A 390 -17.64 0.55 -12.46
CA ARG A 390 -17.87 0.07 -11.08
C ARG A 390 -19.33 -0.01 -10.67
N MET A 391 -20.20 0.77 -11.32
CA MET A 391 -21.64 0.75 -11.05
C MET A 391 -22.35 -0.21 -12.01
N ASP A 392 -23.40 -0.86 -11.53
CA ASP A 392 -24.27 -1.67 -12.36
C ASP A 392 -24.91 -0.79 -13.45
N LYS A 393 -24.83 -1.24 -14.70
CA LYS A 393 -25.38 -0.49 -15.86
C LYS A 393 -26.90 -0.36 -15.83
N SER A 394 -27.59 -1.16 -15.02
CA SER A 394 -29.04 -1.05 -14.80
C SER A 394 -29.43 0.06 -13.83
N ALA A 395 -28.47 0.63 -13.09
CA ALA A 395 -28.73 1.71 -12.16
C ALA A 395 -29.23 2.98 -12.84
N PRO A 396 -30.02 3.82 -12.14
CA PRO A 396 -30.40 5.14 -12.63
C PRO A 396 -29.17 5.99 -13.01
N ALA A 397 -29.32 6.80 -14.05
CA ALA A 397 -28.19 7.57 -14.57
C ALA A 397 -27.58 8.55 -13.56
N ASP A 398 -28.36 9.07 -12.64
CA ASP A 398 -27.93 9.96 -11.54
C ASP A 398 -27.26 9.20 -10.39
N VAL A 399 -27.47 7.90 -10.28
CA VAL A 399 -26.71 7.00 -9.39
C VAL A 399 -25.34 6.69 -9.99
N ILE A 400 -25.27 6.42 -11.29
CA ILE A 400 -24.00 6.15 -11.98
C ILE A 400 -23.14 7.41 -12.05
N ASN A 401 -23.75 8.53 -12.48
CA ASN A 401 -23.02 9.75 -12.81
C ASN A 401 -23.16 10.80 -11.72
N LEU A 402 -22.05 11.14 -11.09
CA LEU A 402 -21.97 12.24 -10.15
C LEU A 402 -21.99 13.59 -10.89
N ALA A 403 -22.67 14.56 -10.29
CA ALA A 403 -22.55 15.97 -10.65
C ALA A 403 -22.14 16.76 -9.40
N ALA A 404 -21.45 17.87 -9.58
CA ALA A 404 -21.02 18.72 -8.47
C ALA A 404 -21.58 20.12 -8.61
N SER A 405 -22.07 20.68 -7.49
CA SER A 405 -22.64 22.04 -7.40
C SER A 405 -21.57 23.10 -7.11
N SER A 406 -20.41 22.71 -6.62
CA SER A 406 -19.29 23.59 -6.25
C SER A 406 -17.96 22.83 -6.30
N GLN A 407 -16.86 23.55 -6.15
CA GLN A 407 -15.53 22.98 -5.99
C GLN A 407 -15.45 22.07 -4.76
N GLU A 408 -15.94 22.52 -3.62
CA GLU A 408 -15.99 21.76 -2.38
C GLU A 408 -16.78 20.46 -2.53
N ASP A 409 -17.96 20.52 -3.15
CA ASP A 409 -18.79 19.35 -3.44
C ASP A 409 -18.09 18.37 -4.37
N ALA A 410 -17.36 18.86 -5.38
CA ALA A 410 -16.56 18.02 -6.26
C ALA A 410 -15.44 17.29 -5.52
N VAL A 411 -14.70 18.01 -4.67
CA VAL A 411 -13.61 17.40 -3.85
C VAL A 411 -14.17 16.32 -2.94
N LYS A 412 -15.26 16.60 -2.21
CA LYS A 412 -15.88 15.60 -1.32
C LYS A 412 -16.30 14.34 -2.07
N LYS A 413 -16.99 14.48 -3.20
CA LYS A 413 -17.43 13.34 -4.02
C LYS A 413 -16.28 12.51 -4.55
N VAL A 414 -15.20 13.14 -4.98
CA VAL A 414 -13.99 12.41 -5.43
C VAL A 414 -13.31 11.69 -4.27
N LEU A 415 -13.21 12.30 -3.10
CA LEU A 415 -12.62 11.66 -1.91
C LEU A 415 -13.44 10.48 -1.40
N GLU A 416 -14.77 10.56 -1.45
CA GLU A 416 -15.65 9.43 -1.15
C GLU A 416 -15.48 8.31 -2.17
N GLU A 417 -15.38 8.64 -3.46
CA GLU A 417 -15.12 7.63 -4.50
C GLU A 417 -13.76 6.98 -4.33
N ARG A 418 -12.73 7.77 -3.94
CA ARG A 418 -11.40 7.26 -3.62
C ARG A 418 -11.43 6.29 -2.43
N ARG A 419 -12.22 6.58 -1.39
CA ARG A 419 -12.37 5.69 -0.24
C ARG A 419 -13.09 4.40 -0.62
N ARG A 420 -14.13 4.46 -1.49
CA ARG A 420 -14.80 3.25 -2.02
C ARG A 420 -13.88 2.38 -2.86
N GLU A 421 -13.00 2.99 -3.66
CA GLU A 421 -12.12 2.26 -4.58
C GLU A 421 -10.90 1.65 -3.90
N MET A 422 -10.32 2.34 -2.92
CA MET A 422 -9.05 1.94 -2.30
C MET A 422 -9.14 1.90 -0.76
N PRO A 423 -10.11 1.20 -0.19
CA PRO A 423 -10.20 1.09 1.26
C PRO A 423 -8.96 0.39 1.82
N PHE A 424 -8.66 0.62 3.08
CA PHE A 424 -7.53 0.08 3.83
C PHE A 424 -6.16 0.46 3.28
N ALA A 425 -5.86 0.13 2.02
CA ALA A 425 -4.52 0.28 1.45
C ALA A 425 -4.00 1.72 1.43
N ARG A 426 -4.90 2.72 1.30
CA ARG A 426 -4.53 4.15 1.18
C ARG A 426 -5.20 5.05 2.22
N ARG A 427 -6.22 4.55 2.91
CA ARG A 427 -7.07 5.39 3.76
C ARG A 427 -6.29 6.14 4.85
N PHE A 428 -5.40 5.47 5.59
CA PHE A 428 -4.65 6.15 6.66
C PHE A 428 -3.70 7.21 6.12
N MET A 429 -3.06 6.94 4.99
CA MET A 429 -2.22 7.94 4.31
C MET A 429 -3.06 9.15 3.87
N ASP A 430 -4.25 8.92 3.31
CA ASP A 430 -5.16 10.01 2.91
C ASP A 430 -5.64 10.83 4.13
N ILE A 431 -5.97 10.19 5.25
CA ILE A 431 -6.32 10.89 6.49
C ILE A 431 -5.18 11.82 6.92
N ARG A 432 -3.94 11.33 6.91
CA ARG A 432 -2.76 12.11 7.30
C ARG A 432 -2.58 13.34 6.42
N ARG A 433 -2.64 13.20 5.09
CA ARG A 433 -2.46 14.34 4.17
C ARG A 433 -3.61 15.34 4.24
N LEU A 434 -4.87 14.86 4.32
CA LEU A 434 -6.04 15.72 4.36
C LEU A 434 -6.13 16.49 5.68
N ASN A 435 -5.83 15.87 6.80
CA ASN A 435 -5.77 16.54 8.09
C ASN A 435 -4.58 17.52 8.24
N SER A 436 -3.59 17.45 7.34
CA SER A 436 -2.38 18.27 7.39
C SER A 436 -2.28 19.30 6.26
N ASN A 437 -3.24 19.33 5.33
CA ASN A 437 -3.30 20.34 4.30
C ASN A 437 -3.92 21.64 4.84
N GLU A 438 -3.95 22.70 4.04
CA GLU A 438 -4.57 23.99 4.41
C GLU A 438 -6.09 24.03 4.22
N CYS A 439 -6.68 22.95 3.72
CA CYS A 439 -8.09 22.88 3.35
C CYS A 439 -8.92 22.25 4.49
N SER A 440 -9.78 23.03 5.13
CA SER A 440 -10.57 22.56 6.28
C SER A 440 -11.85 21.81 5.92
N TYR A 441 -12.35 21.94 4.69
CA TYR A 441 -13.62 21.28 4.30
C TYR A 441 -13.45 19.81 3.92
N ASP A 442 -12.22 19.35 3.78
CA ASP A 442 -11.89 17.95 3.45
C ASP A 442 -11.26 17.18 4.61
N ASP A 443 -11.14 17.79 5.78
CA ASP A 443 -10.58 17.18 6.98
C ASP A 443 -11.39 15.96 7.45
N PRO A 444 -10.82 14.76 7.51
CA PRO A 444 -11.44 13.63 8.19
C PRO A 444 -11.61 13.85 9.70
N GLY A 445 -10.79 14.70 10.30
CA GLY A 445 -10.83 15.01 11.73
C GLY A 445 -10.19 13.93 12.61
N ASP A 446 -10.66 13.82 13.85
CA ASP A 446 -10.22 12.81 14.80
C ASP A 446 -10.77 11.43 14.42
N ILE A 447 -9.97 10.38 14.60
CA ILE A 447 -10.44 9.00 14.50
C ILE A 447 -10.74 8.48 15.90
N THR A 448 -11.93 7.91 16.11
CA THR A 448 -12.33 7.33 17.39
C THR A 448 -12.72 5.87 17.24
N LYS A 449 -12.29 5.03 18.18
CA LYS A 449 -12.68 3.62 18.27
C LYS A 449 -13.04 3.30 19.71
N THR A 450 -14.13 2.57 19.91
CA THR A 450 -14.57 2.10 21.23
C THR A 450 -14.30 0.62 21.35
N PHE A 451 -13.43 0.26 22.28
CA PHE A 451 -13.06 -1.13 22.54
C PHE A 451 -12.94 -1.38 24.04
N TYR A 452 -12.73 -2.62 24.43
CA TYR A 452 -12.39 -2.97 25.79
C TYR A 452 -11.07 -2.35 26.24
N ASP A 453 -10.90 -2.13 27.53
CA ASP A 453 -9.61 -1.66 28.06
C ASP A 453 -8.57 -2.75 27.84
N TYR A 454 -7.55 -2.42 27.05
CA TYR A 454 -6.60 -3.34 26.44
C TYR A 454 -5.18 -3.14 26.92
N SER A 455 -4.55 -4.25 27.28
CA SER A 455 -3.10 -4.36 27.45
C SER A 455 -2.59 -5.63 26.74
N LEU A 456 -1.28 -5.74 26.51
CA LEU A 456 -0.69 -6.92 25.81
C LEU A 456 -1.05 -8.27 26.45
N VAL A 457 -1.30 -8.27 27.74
CA VAL A 457 -1.53 -9.49 28.51
C VAL A 457 -2.99 -9.72 28.87
N ASN A 458 -3.85 -8.72 28.67
CA ASN A 458 -5.25 -8.82 29.09
C ASN A 458 -6.15 -7.84 28.34
N ILE A 459 -7.36 -8.33 28.03
CA ILE A 459 -8.50 -7.53 27.58
C ILE A 459 -9.53 -7.52 28.70
N ASN A 460 -9.74 -6.36 29.31
CA ASN A 460 -10.71 -6.21 30.39
C ASN A 460 -12.12 -6.01 29.82
N VAL A 461 -12.82 -7.10 29.60
CA VAL A 461 -14.19 -7.11 29.05
C VAL A 461 -15.23 -6.43 29.95
N SER A 462 -14.88 -6.11 31.20
CA SER A 462 -15.77 -5.38 32.11
C SER A 462 -15.68 -3.86 31.96
N SER A 463 -14.72 -3.37 31.17
CA SER A 463 -14.48 -1.93 31.00
C SER A 463 -14.29 -1.60 29.52
N LYS A 464 -15.14 -0.70 29.02
CA LYS A 464 -15.00 -0.13 27.66
C LYS A 464 -14.32 1.22 27.73
N LYS A 465 -13.48 1.51 26.73
CA LYS A 465 -12.73 2.74 26.60
C LYS A 465 -12.83 3.28 25.17
N THR A 466 -12.91 4.60 25.03
CA THR A 466 -12.81 5.27 23.75
C THR A 466 -11.37 5.68 23.52
N TYR A 467 -10.79 5.17 22.45
CA TYR A 467 -9.47 5.52 21.96
C TYR A 467 -9.61 6.56 20.87
N THR A 468 -8.76 7.57 20.87
CA THR A 468 -8.86 8.68 19.92
C THR A 468 -7.50 9.03 19.35
N LEU A 469 -7.35 8.94 18.04
CA LEU A 469 -6.27 9.55 17.31
C LEU A 469 -6.69 10.96 16.89
N LYS A 470 -6.08 11.96 17.51
CA LYS A 470 -6.41 13.36 17.24
C LYS A 470 -5.91 13.80 15.85
N LYS A 471 -6.66 14.73 15.23
CA LYS A 471 -6.17 15.46 14.06
C LYS A 471 -4.78 16.03 14.37
N ASN A 472 -3.83 15.89 13.46
CA ASN A 472 -2.46 16.35 13.61
C ASN A 472 -1.69 15.73 14.78
N SER A 473 -2.08 14.54 15.23
CA SER A 473 -1.36 13.79 16.23
C SER A 473 0.07 13.44 15.76
N THR A 474 1.04 13.52 16.65
CA THR A 474 2.39 12.97 16.41
C THR A 474 2.35 11.45 16.16
N LEU A 475 1.29 10.75 16.60
CA LEU A 475 1.02 9.35 16.28
C LEU A 475 0.60 9.11 14.82
N TYR A 476 0.61 10.12 13.96
CA TYR A 476 0.61 9.86 12.51
C TYR A 476 1.90 9.20 12.03
N ALA A 477 2.97 9.32 12.80
CA ALA A 477 4.20 8.55 12.62
C ALA A 477 4.16 7.31 13.53
N CYS A 478 4.21 6.11 12.94
CA CYS A 478 4.29 4.86 13.69
C CYS A 478 5.54 4.86 14.58
N PRO A 479 5.46 4.37 15.82
CA PRO A 479 6.66 4.10 16.61
C PRO A 479 7.60 3.12 15.91
N LEU A 480 8.92 3.42 15.98
CA LEU A 480 9.93 2.51 15.45
C LEU A 480 10.05 1.26 16.34
N PRO A 481 10.39 0.10 15.76
CA PRO A 481 10.58 -1.13 16.52
C PRO A 481 11.82 -1.05 17.44
N GLU A 482 11.73 -1.62 18.61
CA GLU A 482 12.81 -1.64 19.60
C GLU A 482 14.08 -2.33 19.07
N THR A 483 13.90 -3.31 18.21
CA THR A 483 15.00 -4.01 17.54
C THR A 483 15.95 -3.09 16.79
N GLU A 484 15.45 -1.98 16.24
CA GLU A 484 16.27 -1.02 15.49
C GLU A 484 17.15 -0.17 16.40
N PHE A 485 16.69 0.15 17.61
CA PHE A 485 17.52 0.84 18.60
C PHE A 485 18.69 -0.04 19.05
N ILE A 486 18.40 -1.33 19.30
CA ILE A 486 19.43 -2.29 19.70
C ILE A 486 20.42 -2.53 18.55
N ALA A 487 19.94 -2.73 17.32
CA ALA A 487 20.77 -2.98 16.14
C ALA A 487 21.66 -1.78 15.76
N SER A 488 21.25 -0.57 16.12
CA SER A 488 21.98 0.68 15.87
C SER A 488 22.86 1.15 17.04
N ASP A 489 23.03 0.36 18.09
CA ASP A 489 23.65 0.79 19.36
C ASP A 489 23.00 2.08 19.91
N TYR A 490 21.68 2.20 19.76
CA TYR A 490 20.87 3.38 20.20
C TYR A 490 21.24 4.69 19.49
N VAL A 491 21.77 4.62 18.26
CA VAL A 491 22.01 5.80 17.42
C VAL A 491 20.72 6.30 16.77
N ILE A 492 19.78 5.39 16.49
CA ILE A 492 18.45 5.74 15.97
C ILE A 492 17.61 6.28 17.13
N ASP A 493 17.01 7.46 16.94
CA ASP A 493 16.08 8.06 17.88
C ASP A 493 14.63 7.69 17.56
N GLN A 494 13.82 7.44 18.62
CA GLN A 494 12.38 7.25 18.49
C GLN A 494 11.70 8.56 18.06
N ASN A 495 10.52 8.43 17.44
CA ASN A 495 9.63 9.56 17.22
C ASN A 495 9.25 10.23 18.56
N ILE A 496 9.09 11.55 18.53
CA ILE A 496 8.67 12.33 19.71
C ILE A 496 7.14 12.41 19.72
N TYR A 497 6.50 11.92 20.79
CA TYR A 497 5.05 11.85 20.94
C TYR A 497 4.51 12.77 22.02
#